data_ca661faa9ea7c300bfb5aa76e689650b
#
_entry.id   ca661faa9ea7c300bfb5aa76e689650b
#
_cell.length_a   1.000
_cell.length_b   1.000
_cell.length_c   1.000
_cell.angle_alpha   90.00
_cell.angle_beta   90.00
_cell.angle_gamma   90.00
#
_symmetry.space_group_name_H-M   'P 1'
#
loop_
_entity.id
_entity.type
_entity.pdbx_description
1 polymer ?
#
loop_
_entity_poly.entity_id
_entity_poly.type
_entity_poly.pdbx_seq_one_letter_code
_entity_poly.pdbx_strand_id
1 'polypeptide(L)'
;VSGGLHGVGASVVNALSEWLEVTIYREGREYKQRYERGHTMYPLKEIGTCAPDQAGTTVTFLPDKEIFEETVYDYDILKQRLREMAFLTKGLKIVLRDTREDSKKENTFHYEGGIREFVSYLNKSKEALYPEIIYCEGEKDGVAVEVAMQHNDSYTENSYGFVNNINTPEGGTHIVGFRNALTKTFNDYARKNKLLKDNEPNLSGDDIREGLTAIVSVKIEEPQFEGQTKQKLGNSEARGAVDFVVSRQLE
;
A
#
# COMPACT_ATOMS: atom_id res chain seq x y z
N VAL A 1 6.41 10.05 -3.25
CA VAL A 1 5.15 10.53 -2.66
C VAL A 1 4.93 9.81 -1.34
N SER A 2 4.61 10.55 -0.29
CA SER A 2 4.43 10.04 1.08
C SER A 2 2.95 9.86 1.41
N GLY A 3 2.61 8.79 2.15
CA GLY A 3 1.29 8.64 2.76
C GLY A 3 1.02 9.63 3.89
N GLY A 4 2.06 10.24 4.44
CA GLY A 4 1.96 11.27 5.47
C GLY A 4 1.62 12.64 4.88
N LEU A 5 0.44 13.16 5.22
CA LEU A 5 -0.04 14.45 4.69
C LEU A 5 0.37 15.65 5.54
N HIS A 6 0.68 15.42 6.82
CA HIS A 6 0.89 16.50 7.80
C HIS A 6 2.32 16.58 8.33
N GLY A 7 3.20 15.64 7.96
CA GLY A 7 4.60 15.60 8.43
C GLY A 7 4.76 15.35 9.92
N VAL A 8 3.74 14.83 10.61
CA VAL A 8 3.70 14.71 12.08
C VAL A 8 3.79 13.27 12.62
N GLY A 9 3.85 12.26 11.75
CA GLY A 9 3.80 10.85 12.18
C GLY A 9 4.88 10.50 13.20
N ALA A 10 6.13 10.80 12.92
CA ALA A 10 7.25 10.55 13.83
C ALA A 10 7.13 11.36 15.13
N SER A 11 6.67 12.61 15.04
CA SER A 11 6.48 13.47 16.21
C SER A 11 5.36 12.94 17.12
N VAL A 12 4.30 12.39 16.55
CA VAL A 12 3.20 11.77 17.31
C VAL A 12 3.70 10.52 18.04
N VAL A 13 4.43 9.63 17.36
CA VAL A 13 5.03 8.45 18.02
C VAL A 13 5.92 8.86 19.18
N ASN A 14 6.74 9.90 18.99
CA ASN A 14 7.60 10.43 20.03
C ASN A 14 6.78 10.95 21.24
N ALA A 15 5.76 11.76 20.99
CA ALA A 15 4.91 12.30 22.06
C ALA A 15 4.14 11.22 22.83
N LEU A 16 3.80 10.11 22.19
CA LEU A 16 3.05 8.98 22.76
C LEU A 16 3.94 7.88 23.35
N SER A 17 5.24 8.12 23.47
CA SER A 17 6.21 7.16 23.99
C SER A 17 6.76 7.61 25.34
N GLU A 18 6.94 6.67 26.28
CA GLU A 18 7.66 6.94 27.53
C GLU A 18 9.06 7.46 27.21
N TRP A 19 9.73 6.80 26.25
CA TRP A 19 11.00 7.25 25.69
C TRP A 19 11.12 6.84 24.23
N LEU A 20 11.93 7.60 23.51
CA LEU A 20 12.31 7.30 22.12
C LEU A 20 13.78 7.65 21.93
N GLU A 21 14.54 6.74 21.33
CA GLU A 21 15.93 6.94 20.99
C GLU A 21 16.14 6.82 19.46
N VAL A 22 16.92 7.72 18.94
CA VAL A 22 17.37 7.69 17.53
C VAL A 22 18.85 7.51 17.50
N THR A 23 19.34 6.50 16.78
CA THR A 23 20.75 6.28 16.49
C THR A 23 20.96 6.40 14.98
N ILE A 24 21.93 7.20 14.55
CA ILE A 24 22.22 7.47 13.14
C ILE A 24 23.65 7.08 12.86
N TYR A 25 23.86 6.26 11.82
CA TYR A 25 25.16 5.90 11.27
C TYR A 25 25.38 6.66 9.96
N ARG A 26 26.40 7.51 9.93
CA ARG A 26 26.70 8.32 8.76
C ARG A 26 28.16 8.74 8.71
N GLU A 27 28.80 8.56 7.54
CA GLU A 27 30.15 9.05 7.29
C GLU A 27 31.18 8.59 8.33
N GLY A 28 31.11 7.31 8.75
CA GLY A 28 32.02 6.71 9.71
C GLY A 28 31.71 7.10 11.16
N ARG A 29 30.65 7.80 11.44
CA ARG A 29 30.29 8.28 12.78
C ARG A 29 28.93 7.77 13.22
N GLU A 30 28.77 7.61 14.52
CA GLU A 30 27.53 7.21 15.17
C GLU A 30 27.01 8.37 16.04
N TYR A 31 25.75 8.75 15.81
CA TYR A 31 25.07 9.83 16.53
C TYR A 31 23.87 9.29 17.26
N LYS A 32 23.56 9.88 18.43
CA LYS A 32 22.39 9.49 19.24
C LYS A 32 21.67 10.70 19.81
N GLN A 33 20.35 10.57 19.92
CA GLN A 33 19.48 11.49 20.65
C GLN A 33 18.37 10.71 21.34
N ARG A 34 18.00 11.15 22.53
CA ARG A 34 16.91 10.57 23.33
C ARG A 34 15.84 11.60 23.65
N TYR A 35 14.61 11.14 23.63
CA TYR A 35 13.42 11.89 24.04
C TYR A 35 12.70 11.12 25.14
N GLU A 36 12.03 11.83 26.04
CA GLU A 36 11.12 11.26 27.03
C GLU A 36 9.80 12.02 26.96
N ARG A 37 8.72 11.31 26.64
CA ARG A 37 7.38 11.90 26.39
C ARG A 37 7.42 13.10 25.44
N GLY A 38 8.19 12.98 24.37
CA GLY A 38 8.37 14.02 23.37
C GLY A 38 9.38 15.11 23.71
N HIS A 39 9.91 15.14 24.94
CA HIS A 39 10.89 16.15 25.36
C HIS A 39 12.33 15.69 25.06
N THR A 40 13.10 16.55 24.44
CA THR A 40 14.51 16.28 24.13
C THR A 40 15.34 16.22 25.40
N MET A 41 16.02 15.10 25.66
CA MET A 41 16.85 14.92 26.86
C MET A 41 18.23 15.55 26.72
N TYR A 42 18.78 15.53 25.50
CA TYR A 42 20.06 16.15 25.16
C TYR A 42 20.10 16.42 23.64
N PRO A 43 20.92 17.38 23.17
CA PRO A 43 21.13 17.61 21.76
C PRO A 43 21.70 16.38 21.06
N LEU A 44 21.47 16.26 19.74
CA LEU A 44 22.11 15.22 18.94
C LEU A 44 23.61 15.24 19.17
N LYS A 45 24.19 14.11 19.58
CA LYS A 45 25.62 13.99 19.89
C LYS A 45 26.28 12.81 19.19
N GLU A 46 27.56 12.98 18.85
CA GLU A 46 28.40 11.89 18.42
C GLU A 46 28.75 11.00 19.62
N ILE A 47 28.48 9.68 19.49
CA ILE A 47 28.74 8.71 20.56
C ILE A 47 29.85 7.71 20.23
N GLY A 48 30.29 7.65 18.98
CA GLY A 48 31.29 6.69 18.53
C GLY A 48 31.55 6.80 17.04
N THR A 49 32.28 5.79 16.56
CA THR A 49 32.61 5.60 15.15
C THR A 49 31.98 4.32 14.63
N CYS A 50 31.75 4.25 13.32
CA CYS A 50 31.29 3.06 12.63
C CYS A 50 32.11 2.83 11.35
N ALA A 51 31.86 1.73 10.64
CA ALA A 51 32.46 1.49 9.34
C ALA A 51 32.09 2.64 8.36
N PRO A 52 33.03 3.08 7.49
CA PRO A 52 32.82 4.21 6.59
C PRO A 52 31.63 4.03 5.63
N ASP A 53 31.30 2.80 5.29
CA ASP A 53 30.19 2.41 4.42
C ASP A 53 28.90 2.09 5.17
N GLN A 54 28.93 2.08 6.50
CA GLN A 54 27.74 1.88 7.32
C GLN A 54 26.88 3.13 7.32
N ALA A 55 25.65 3.01 6.87
CA ALA A 55 24.66 4.09 6.86
C ALA A 55 23.30 3.56 7.31
N GLY A 56 22.56 4.39 7.98
CA GLY A 56 21.21 4.05 8.38
C GLY A 56 20.76 4.73 9.67
N THR A 57 19.52 4.45 10.04
CA THR A 57 18.88 5.01 11.24
C THR A 57 18.17 3.91 12.01
N THR A 58 18.39 3.87 13.32
CA THR A 58 17.64 3.02 14.25
C THR A 58 16.77 3.90 15.12
N VAL A 59 15.47 3.61 15.16
CA VAL A 59 14.52 4.25 16.05
C VAL A 59 13.99 3.20 17.01
N THR A 60 14.16 3.44 18.31
CA THR A 60 13.68 2.55 19.37
C THR A 60 12.74 3.34 20.26
N PHE A 61 11.58 2.80 20.58
CA PHE A 61 10.61 3.50 21.43
C PHE A 61 9.81 2.53 22.28
N LEU A 62 9.31 3.05 23.39
CA LEU A 62 8.42 2.35 24.30
C LEU A 62 7.09 3.09 24.40
N PRO A 63 5.97 2.50 23.97
CA PRO A 63 4.65 3.11 24.11
C PRO A 63 4.33 3.48 25.56
N ASP A 64 3.73 4.65 25.77
CA ASP A 64 3.45 5.16 27.10
C ASP A 64 2.21 4.48 27.71
N LYS A 65 2.40 3.76 28.81
CA LYS A 65 1.34 3.07 29.55
C LYS A 65 0.33 4.01 30.21
N GLU A 66 0.69 5.27 30.41
CA GLU A 66 -0.24 6.27 30.91
C GLU A 66 -1.23 6.75 29.86
N ILE A 67 -0.92 6.51 28.57
CA ILE A 67 -1.73 6.92 27.43
C ILE A 67 -2.49 5.73 26.84
N PHE A 68 -1.81 4.59 26.66
CA PHE A 68 -2.36 3.40 26.04
C PHE A 68 -2.79 2.37 27.09
N GLU A 69 -4.00 1.87 26.96
CA GLU A 69 -4.49 0.76 27.78
C GLU A 69 -3.77 -0.56 27.46
N GLU A 70 -3.44 -0.76 26.18
CA GLU A 70 -2.73 -1.94 25.68
C GLU A 70 -1.44 -1.50 24.97
N THR A 71 -0.30 -2.04 25.43
CA THR A 71 1.03 -1.73 24.86
C THR A 71 1.75 -2.94 24.31
N VAL A 72 1.10 -4.12 24.30
CA VAL A 72 1.65 -5.34 23.74
C VAL A 72 1.34 -5.40 22.24
N TYR A 73 2.38 -5.49 21.41
CA TYR A 73 2.22 -5.60 19.97
C TYR A 73 1.77 -7.02 19.57
N ASP A 74 0.80 -7.08 18.66
CA ASP A 74 0.37 -8.32 18.01
C ASP A 74 1.23 -8.57 16.76
N TYR A 75 1.95 -9.69 16.75
CA TYR A 75 2.83 -10.04 15.63
C TYR A 75 2.08 -10.25 14.32
N ASP A 76 0.91 -10.88 14.34
CA ASP A 76 0.17 -11.21 13.12
C ASP A 76 -0.43 -9.96 12.47
N ILE A 77 -0.87 -8.99 13.26
CA ILE A 77 -1.35 -7.68 12.75
C ILE A 77 -0.21 -6.94 12.07
N LEU A 78 0.96 -6.85 12.70
CA LEU A 78 2.14 -6.23 12.11
C LEU A 78 2.61 -6.96 10.85
N LYS A 79 2.62 -8.28 10.89
CA LYS A 79 3.00 -9.14 9.76
C LYS A 79 2.14 -8.87 8.54
N GLN A 80 0.82 -8.82 8.71
CA GLN A 80 -0.12 -8.55 7.62
C GLN A 80 0.13 -7.16 7.02
N ARG A 81 0.28 -6.14 7.86
CA ARG A 81 0.47 -4.76 7.40
C ARG A 81 1.83 -4.56 6.71
N LEU A 82 2.88 -5.13 7.23
CA LEU A 82 4.22 -5.01 6.64
C LEU A 82 4.34 -5.79 5.32
N ARG A 83 3.66 -6.94 5.21
CA ARG A 83 3.56 -7.66 3.93
C ARG A 83 2.88 -6.81 2.87
N GLU A 84 1.77 -6.18 3.19
CA GLU A 84 1.04 -5.27 2.29
C GLU A 84 1.93 -4.10 1.84
N MET A 85 2.66 -3.48 2.75
CA MET A 85 3.61 -2.41 2.43
C MET A 85 4.71 -2.88 1.49
N ALA A 86 5.23 -4.07 1.68
CA ALA A 86 6.26 -4.64 0.80
C ALA A 86 5.72 -4.94 -0.62
N PHE A 87 4.48 -5.40 -0.75
CA PHE A 87 3.83 -5.56 -2.05
C PHE A 87 3.64 -4.22 -2.78
N LEU A 88 3.26 -3.18 -2.04
CA LEU A 88 2.99 -1.84 -2.60
C LEU A 88 4.27 -1.08 -2.95
N THR A 89 5.41 -1.47 -2.40
CA THR A 89 6.70 -0.83 -2.64
C THR A 89 7.66 -1.85 -3.24
N LYS A 90 7.58 -1.99 -4.55
CA LYS A 90 8.39 -2.93 -5.34
C LYS A 90 9.88 -2.85 -4.98
N GLY A 91 10.47 -4.00 -4.67
CA GLY A 91 11.89 -4.12 -4.35
C GLY A 91 12.28 -3.77 -2.90
N LEU A 92 11.34 -3.26 -2.08
CA LEU A 92 11.60 -2.99 -0.67
C LEU A 92 11.68 -4.31 0.12
N LYS A 93 12.73 -4.46 0.90
CA LYS A 93 12.91 -5.59 1.82
C LYS A 93 12.52 -5.15 3.23
N ILE A 94 11.56 -5.83 3.83
CA ILE A 94 11.13 -5.62 5.22
C ILE A 94 11.38 -6.91 6.00
N VAL A 95 12.03 -6.80 7.15
CA VAL A 95 12.21 -7.90 8.09
C VAL A 95 11.45 -7.57 9.37
N LEU A 96 10.51 -8.42 9.73
CA LEU A 96 9.80 -8.37 11.01
C LEU A 96 10.34 -9.45 11.92
N ARG A 97 10.83 -9.05 13.09
CA ARG A 97 11.40 -9.97 14.08
C ARG A 97 10.75 -9.77 15.44
N ASP A 98 10.25 -10.85 16.03
CA ASP A 98 9.77 -10.89 17.39
C ASP A 98 10.85 -11.51 18.29
N THR A 99 11.42 -10.72 19.19
CA THR A 99 12.48 -11.14 20.09
C THR A 99 12.00 -11.54 21.48
N ARG A 100 10.67 -11.51 21.72
CA ARG A 100 10.07 -11.95 23.00
C ARG A 100 10.35 -13.43 23.21
N GLU A 101 10.69 -13.83 24.43
CA GLU A 101 11.16 -15.18 24.75
C GLU A 101 10.18 -16.30 24.33
N ASP A 102 8.89 -16.06 24.48
CA ASP A 102 7.84 -17.03 24.17
C ASP A 102 7.47 -17.12 22.68
N SER A 103 8.01 -16.26 21.84
CA SER A 103 7.58 -16.12 20.45
C SER A 103 8.69 -16.45 19.44
N LYS A 104 9.81 -15.70 19.42
CA LYS A 104 10.98 -15.86 18.55
C LYS A 104 10.63 -16.12 17.08
N LYS A 105 9.77 -15.27 16.51
CA LYS A 105 9.31 -15.37 15.12
C LYS A 105 10.08 -14.37 14.26
N GLU A 106 10.29 -14.72 13.00
CA GLU A 106 10.84 -13.82 11.99
C GLU A 106 10.17 -14.06 10.65
N ASN A 107 9.84 -12.98 9.95
CA ASN A 107 9.39 -13.00 8.56
C ASN A 107 10.13 -11.95 7.75
N THR A 108 10.49 -12.30 6.53
CA THR A 108 11.07 -11.40 5.55
C THR A 108 10.12 -11.22 4.38
N PHE A 109 9.85 -9.98 4.02
CA PHE A 109 9.01 -9.61 2.88
C PHE A 109 9.85 -8.86 1.86
N HIS A 110 9.89 -9.38 0.65
CA HIS A 110 10.62 -8.77 -0.46
C HIS A 110 9.98 -9.23 -1.77
N TYR A 111 9.31 -8.31 -2.48
CA TYR A 111 8.52 -8.62 -3.65
C TYR A 111 8.95 -7.78 -4.85
N GLU A 112 9.77 -8.35 -5.72
CA GLU A 112 10.25 -7.69 -6.93
C GLU A 112 9.14 -7.47 -7.98
N GLY A 113 8.12 -8.29 -7.96
CA GLY A 113 6.93 -8.17 -8.81
C GLY A 113 5.90 -7.16 -8.32
N GLY A 114 6.06 -6.60 -7.12
CA GLY A 114 5.17 -5.59 -6.56
C GLY A 114 3.72 -6.05 -6.46
N ILE A 115 2.79 -5.24 -6.98
CA ILE A 115 1.35 -5.54 -6.90
C ILE A 115 0.92 -6.75 -7.74
N ARG A 116 1.70 -7.17 -8.74
CA ARG A 116 1.46 -8.44 -9.44
C ARG A 116 1.57 -9.63 -8.49
N GLU A 117 2.61 -9.65 -7.68
CA GLU A 117 2.77 -10.69 -6.65
C GLU A 117 1.70 -10.58 -5.56
N PHE A 118 1.21 -9.37 -5.30
CA PHE A 118 0.09 -9.17 -4.38
C PHE A 118 -1.19 -9.87 -4.87
N VAL A 119 -1.53 -9.72 -6.14
CA VAL A 119 -2.66 -10.43 -6.75
C VAL A 119 -2.46 -11.95 -6.71
N SER A 120 -1.27 -12.45 -7.03
CA SER A 120 -0.92 -13.87 -6.91
C SER A 120 -1.10 -14.37 -5.48
N TYR A 121 -0.67 -13.60 -4.49
CA TYR A 121 -0.81 -13.92 -3.08
C TYR A 121 -2.28 -14.01 -2.67
N LEU A 122 -3.12 -13.07 -3.11
CA LEU A 122 -4.55 -13.06 -2.81
C LEU A 122 -5.29 -14.24 -3.47
N ASN A 123 -4.83 -14.69 -4.64
CA ASN A 123 -5.41 -15.78 -5.40
C ASN A 123 -4.81 -17.17 -5.08
N LYS A 124 -3.86 -17.27 -4.15
CA LYS A 124 -3.12 -18.52 -3.88
C LYS A 124 -3.99 -19.74 -3.53
N SER A 125 -5.18 -19.50 -2.98
CA SER A 125 -6.14 -20.55 -2.60
C SER A 125 -7.33 -20.68 -3.56
N LYS A 126 -7.27 -19.97 -4.70
CA LYS A 126 -8.33 -19.94 -5.72
C LYS A 126 -7.77 -20.41 -7.05
N GLU A 127 -8.64 -20.90 -7.92
CA GLU A 127 -8.28 -21.29 -9.27
C GLU A 127 -8.39 -20.08 -10.21
N ALA A 128 -7.28 -19.66 -10.79
CA ALA A 128 -7.26 -18.58 -11.75
C ALA A 128 -7.88 -19.02 -13.10
N LEU A 129 -8.70 -18.18 -13.71
CA LEU A 129 -9.30 -18.47 -15.01
C LEU A 129 -8.30 -18.34 -16.15
N TYR A 130 -7.19 -17.67 -15.94
CA TYR A 130 -6.07 -17.53 -16.87
C TYR A 130 -4.78 -17.33 -16.07
N PRO A 131 -3.60 -17.76 -16.58
CA PRO A 131 -2.37 -17.78 -15.79
C PRO A 131 -1.72 -16.40 -15.63
N GLU A 132 -1.93 -15.48 -16.56
CA GLU A 132 -1.31 -14.16 -16.54
C GLU A 132 -2.01 -13.23 -15.55
N ILE A 133 -1.22 -12.39 -14.89
CA ILE A 133 -1.74 -11.25 -14.13
C ILE A 133 -1.70 -10.04 -15.04
N ILE A 134 -2.86 -9.47 -15.31
CA ILE A 134 -2.98 -8.27 -16.12
C ILE A 134 -2.42 -7.09 -15.32
N TYR A 135 -1.52 -6.33 -15.92
CA TYR A 135 -0.85 -5.21 -15.28
C TYR A 135 -0.87 -3.98 -16.18
N CYS A 136 -1.30 -2.86 -15.62
CA CYS A 136 -1.30 -1.57 -16.28
C CYS A 136 -0.55 -0.55 -15.41
N GLU A 137 0.29 0.27 -16.01
CA GLU A 137 0.96 1.37 -15.33
C GLU A 137 1.04 2.61 -16.21
N GLY A 138 1.05 3.77 -15.60
CA GLY A 138 1.19 5.04 -16.30
C GLY A 138 0.95 6.23 -15.41
N GLU A 139 0.98 7.39 -16.02
CA GLU A 139 0.77 8.66 -15.35
C GLU A 139 -0.11 9.58 -16.20
N LYS A 140 -1.02 10.28 -15.57
CA LYS A 140 -1.82 11.34 -16.18
C LYS A 140 -2.22 12.38 -15.15
N ASP A 141 -2.14 13.66 -15.50
CA ASP A 141 -2.55 14.81 -14.66
C ASP A 141 -1.91 14.77 -13.26
N GLY A 142 -0.62 14.39 -13.18
CA GLY A 142 0.12 14.29 -11.92
C GLY A 142 -0.24 13.10 -11.04
N VAL A 143 -1.04 12.17 -11.56
CA VAL A 143 -1.42 10.94 -10.85
C VAL A 143 -0.69 9.74 -11.46
N ALA A 144 0.20 9.11 -10.69
CA ALA A 144 0.80 7.84 -11.06
C ALA A 144 -0.15 6.69 -10.73
N VAL A 145 -0.36 5.80 -11.69
CA VAL A 145 -1.33 4.69 -11.61
C VAL A 145 -0.63 3.36 -11.82
N GLU A 146 -0.90 2.42 -10.96
CA GLU A 146 -0.61 1.00 -11.17
C GLU A 146 -1.87 0.18 -10.88
N VAL A 147 -2.18 -0.76 -11.76
CA VAL A 147 -3.28 -1.71 -11.59
C VAL A 147 -2.79 -3.11 -11.90
N ALA A 148 -3.09 -4.05 -11.03
CA ALA A 148 -2.90 -5.48 -11.29
C ALA A 148 -4.20 -6.21 -11.02
N MET A 149 -4.56 -7.18 -11.87
CA MET A 149 -5.81 -7.92 -11.73
C MET A 149 -5.74 -9.30 -12.35
N GLN A 150 -6.60 -10.19 -11.84
CA GLN A 150 -6.81 -11.55 -12.37
C GLN A 150 -8.18 -12.04 -11.94
N HIS A 151 -8.89 -12.74 -12.84
CA HIS A 151 -10.13 -13.42 -12.47
C HIS A 151 -9.85 -14.83 -11.97
N ASN A 152 -10.68 -15.29 -11.04
CA ASN A 152 -10.65 -16.64 -10.49
C ASN A 152 -12.05 -17.26 -10.50
N ASP A 153 -12.14 -18.50 -10.05
CA ASP A 153 -13.36 -19.30 -10.04
C ASP A 153 -14.37 -18.94 -8.94
N SER A 154 -14.09 -17.90 -8.13
CA SER A 154 -15.04 -17.42 -7.13
C SER A 154 -16.13 -16.52 -7.73
N TYR A 155 -17.17 -16.25 -6.97
CA TYR A 155 -18.26 -15.36 -7.36
C TYR A 155 -18.17 -13.96 -6.77
N THR A 156 -17.13 -13.69 -5.98
CA THR A 156 -16.94 -12.42 -5.27
C THR A 156 -15.90 -11.54 -5.91
N GLU A 157 -16.12 -10.23 -5.88
CA GLU A 157 -15.14 -9.22 -6.21
C GLU A 157 -14.24 -8.95 -5.00
N ASN A 158 -12.91 -8.99 -5.21
CA ASN A 158 -11.91 -8.59 -4.22
C ASN A 158 -11.01 -7.50 -4.82
N SER A 159 -11.54 -6.27 -4.84
CA SER A 159 -10.82 -5.10 -5.34
C SER A 159 -10.37 -4.21 -4.18
N TYR A 160 -9.09 -3.90 -4.16
CA TYR A 160 -8.47 -3.08 -3.12
C TYR A 160 -7.89 -1.81 -3.73
N GLY A 161 -8.21 -0.67 -3.14
CA GLY A 161 -7.69 0.63 -3.52
C GLY A 161 -6.64 1.14 -2.54
N PHE A 162 -5.58 1.74 -3.09
CA PHE A 162 -4.52 2.38 -2.32
C PHE A 162 -4.22 3.77 -2.88
N VAL A 163 -4.01 4.71 -1.98
CA VAL A 163 -3.56 6.08 -2.29
C VAL A 163 -2.31 6.36 -1.47
N ASN A 164 -1.18 6.61 -2.13
CA ASN A 164 0.11 6.79 -1.47
C ASN A 164 0.41 5.67 -0.45
N ASN A 165 0.13 4.42 -0.86
CA ASN A 165 0.28 3.19 -0.06
C ASN A 165 -0.65 3.08 1.16
N ILE A 166 -1.68 3.92 1.24
CA ILE A 166 -2.72 3.86 2.26
C ILE A 166 -3.94 3.14 1.69
N ASN A 167 -4.42 2.11 2.36
CA ASN A 167 -5.64 1.41 1.98
C ASN A 167 -6.85 2.36 2.07
N THR A 168 -7.69 2.34 1.04
CA THR A 168 -8.95 3.07 0.98
C THR A 168 -10.13 2.10 0.96
N PRO A 169 -10.55 1.55 2.10
CA PRO A 169 -11.57 0.50 2.13
C PRO A 169 -12.94 0.94 1.62
N GLU A 170 -13.24 2.24 1.66
CA GLU A 170 -14.46 2.82 1.08
C GLU A 170 -14.29 3.21 -0.40
N GLY A 171 -13.14 2.89 -1.01
CA GLY A 171 -12.86 3.19 -2.41
C GLY A 171 -12.59 4.67 -2.66
N GLY A 172 -13.28 5.21 -3.64
CA GLY A 172 -13.14 6.59 -4.08
C GLY A 172 -12.98 6.70 -5.60
N THR A 173 -12.55 7.87 -6.06
CA THR A 173 -12.47 8.21 -7.48
C THR A 173 -11.58 7.29 -8.30
N HIS A 174 -10.48 6.78 -7.73
CA HIS A 174 -9.58 5.83 -8.39
C HIS A 174 -10.27 4.48 -8.67
N ILE A 175 -11.08 3.97 -7.74
CA ILE A 175 -11.86 2.75 -7.93
C ILE A 175 -12.99 2.96 -8.94
N VAL A 176 -13.66 4.12 -8.90
CA VAL A 176 -14.69 4.48 -9.88
C VAL A 176 -14.09 4.52 -11.30
N GLY A 177 -12.92 5.16 -11.47
CA GLY A 177 -12.21 5.18 -12.75
C GLY A 177 -11.84 3.79 -13.26
N PHE A 178 -11.36 2.93 -12.38
CA PHE A 178 -11.05 1.53 -12.69
C PHE A 178 -12.28 0.75 -13.16
N ARG A 179 -13.38 0.82 -12.42
CA ARG A 179 -14.63 0.12 -12.78
C ARG A 179 -15.21 0.61 -14.10
N ASN A 180 -15.18 1.91 -14.34
CA ASN A 180 -15.64 2.48 -15.61
C ASN A 180 -14.79 1.98 -16.79
N ALA A 181 -13.47 2.01 -16.65
CA ALA A 181 -12.55 1.52 -17.68
C ALA A 181 -12.78 0.03 -18.01
N LEU A 182 -12.94 -0.81 -16.98
CA LEU A 182 -13.24 -2.23 -17.17
C LEU A 182 -14.54 -2.43 -17.94
N THR A 183 -15.63 -1.84 -17.48
CA THR A 183 -16.95 -2.04 -18.08
C THR A 183 -16.94 -1.61 -19.55
N LYS A 184 -16.35 -0.45 -19.84
CA LYS A 184 -16.25 0.04 -21.21
C LYS A 184 -15.38 -0.87 -22.07
N THR A 185 -14.17 -1.17 -21.65
CA THR A 185 -13.21 -1.93 -22.46
C THR A 185 -13.70 -3.34 -22.75
N PHE A 186 -14.25 -4.04 -21.76
CA PHE A 186 -14.81 -5.38 -21.95
C PHE A 186 -15.98 -5.38 -22.94
N ASN A 187 -16.91 -4.43 -22.84
CA ASN A 187 -18.02 -4.33 -23.78
C ASN A 187 -17.56 -3.94 -25.18
N ASP A 188 -16.66 -2.98 -25.32
CA ASP A 188 -16.10 -2.58 -26.62
C ASP A 188 -15.40 -3.76 -27.31
N TYR A 189 -14.59 -4.52 -26.56
CA TYR A 189 -13.94 -5.73 -27.07
C TYR A 189 -14.95 -6.81 -27.48
N ALA A 190 -15.96 -7.07 -26.65
CA ALA A 190 -16.98 -8.07 -26.93
C ALA A 190 -17.79 -7.72 -28.19
N ARG A 191 -18.12 -6.44 -28.39
CA ARG A 191 -18.80 -5.95 -29.59
C ARG A 191 -17.90 -6.06 -30.84
N LYS A 192 -16.69 -5.56 -30.76
CA LYS A 192 -15.71 -5.58 -31.86
C LYS A 192 -15.44 -7.01 -32.35
N ASN A 193 -15.36 -7.96 -31.44
CA ASN A 193 -15.10 -9.36 -31.73
C ASN A 193 -16.35 -10.23 -31.91
N LYS A 194 -17.55 -9.61 -31.96
CA LYS A 194 -18.83 -10.29 -32.13
C LYS A 194 -19.13 -11.37 -31.08
N LEU A 195 -18.59 -11.20 -29.87
CA LEU A 195 -18.90 -12.05 -28.72
C LEU A 195 -20.27 -11.72 -28.12
N LEU A 196 -20.74 -10.49 -28.32
CA LEU A 196 -22.09 -10.06 -28.06
C LEU A 196 -22.78 -9.76 -29.40
N LYS A 197 -24.01 -10.26 -29.57
CA LYS A 197 -24.84 -9.96 -30.73
C LYS A 197 -25.42 -8.56 -30.64
N ASP A 198 -25.78 -7.97 -31.77
CA ASP A 198 -26.31 -6.60 -31.83
C ASP A 198 -27.58 -6.38 -31.00
N ASN A 199 -28.38 -7.43 -30.81
CA ASN A 199 -29.61 -7.43 -30.01
C ASN A 199 -29.41 -7.83 -28.54
N GLU A 200 -28.19 -8.19 -28.13
CA GLU A 200 -27.89 -8.52 -26.74
C GLU A 200 -27.50 -7.26 -25.96
N PRO A 201 -27.90 -7.13 -24.69
CA PRO A 201 -27.47 -6.02 -23.86
C PRO A 201 -25.97 -6.10 -23.56
N ASN A 202 -25.37 -4.97 -23.22
CA ASN A 202 -24.00 -4.94 -22.71
C ASN A 202 -23.87 -5.72 -21.40
N LEU A 203 -22.69 -6.27 -21.16
CA LEU A 203 -22.33 -6.84 -19.87
C LEU A 203 -22.41 -5.75 -18.80
N SER A 204 -22.99 -6.08 -17.66
CA SER A 204 -22.98 -5.18 -16.52
C SER A 204 -21.60 -5.12 -15.86
N GLY A 205 -21.34 -4.08 -15.09
CA GLY A 205 -20.12 -4.00 -14.29
C GLY A 205 -19.98 -5.18 -13.31
N ASP A 206 -21.08 -5.62 -12.73
CA ASP A 206 -21.10 -6.76 -11.80
C ASP A 206 -20.74 -8.07 -12.49
N ASP A 207 -21.22 -8.30 -13.71
CA ASP A 207 -20.81 -9.49 -14.50
C ASP A 207 -19.31 -9.52 -14.77
N ILE A 208 -18.73 -8.37 -15.07
CA ILE A 208 -17.30 -8.26 -15.42
C ILE A 208 -16.43 -8.42 -14.17
N ARG A 209 -16.87 -7.97 -13.02
CA ARG A 209 -16.13 -8.03 -11.76
C ARG A 209 -16.36 -9.31 -10.95
N GLU A 210 -17.27 -10.18 -11.37
CA GLU A 210 -17.46 -11.48 -10.74
C GLU A 210 -16.16 -12.30 -10.77
N GLY A 211 -15.68 -12.72 -9.62
CA GLY A 211 -14.43 -13.45 -9.47
C GLY A 211 -13.15 -12.61 -9.68
N LEU A 212 -13.27 -11.29 -9.75
CA LEU A 212 -12.13 -10.40 -9.95
C LEU A 212 -11.35 -10.19 -8.64
N THR A 213 -10.04 -10.38 -8.70
CA THR A 213 -9.09 -9.86 -7.72
C THR A 213 -8.29 -8.74 -8.36
N ALA A 214 -8.34 -7.54 -7.79
CA ALA A 214 -7.66 -6.38 -8.33
C ALA A 214 -7.03 -5.51 -7.25
N ILE A 215 -5.88 -4.94 -7.57
CA ILE A 215 -5.20 -3.90 -6.81
C ILE A 215 -5.13 -2.65 -7.67
N VAL A 216 -5.66 -1.55 -7.17
CA VAL A 216 -5.59 -0.23 -7.80
C VAL A 216 -4.80 0.68 -6.89
N SER A 217 -3.59 1.04 -7.29
CA SER A 217 -2.68 1.89 -6.52
C SER A 217 -2.41 3.18 -7.26
N VAL A 218 -2.71 4.29 -6.62
CA VAL A 218 -2.40 5.62 -7.15
C VAL A 218 -1.47 6.37 -6.22
N LYS A 219 -0.61 7.22 -6.81
CA LYS A 219 0.23 8.16 -6.08
C LYS A 219 -0.10 9.56 -6.54
N ILE A 220 -0.50 10.39 -5.58
CA ILE A 220 -0.97 11.76 -5.78
C ILE A 220 -0.21 12.66 -4.84
N GLU A 221 0.26 13.80 -5.32
CA GLU A 221 1.01 14.74 -4.50
C GLU A 221 0.14 15.36 -3.39
N GLU A 222 -1.08 15.77 -3.73
CA GLU A 222 -2.04 16.38 -2.81
C GLU A 222 -3.36 15.60 -2.79
N PRO A 223 -3.43 14.43 -2.13
CA PRO A 223 -4.67 13.66 -2.07
C PRO A 223 -5.70 14.35 -1.17
N GLN A 224 -6.94 14.33 -1.65
CA GLN A 224 -8.11 14.83 -0.93
C GLN A 224 -9.02 13.65 -0.59
N PHE A 225 -9.22 13.41 0.69
CA PHE A 225 -10.06 12.33 1.17
C PHE A 225 -11.41 12.86 1.65
N GLU A 226 -12.45 12.08 1.45
CA GLU A 226 -13.74 12.33 2.10
C GLU A 226 -13.61 11.92 3.58
N GLY A 227 -13.48 12.91 4.46
CA GLY A 227 -13.29 12.72 5.90
C GLY A 227 -11.84 12.55 6.36
N GLN A 228 -11.64 12.58 7.67
CA GLN A 228 -10.30 12.52 8.30
C GLN A 228 -9.67 11.12 8.31
N THR A 229 -10.46 10.09 8.11
CA THR A 229 -10.04 8.69 8.21
C THR A 229 -9.24 8.19 6.99
N LYS A 230 -9.15 8.97 5.92
CA LYS A 230 -8.46 8.62 4.66
C LYS A 230 -8.98 7.31 4.01
N GLN A 231 -10.27 7.03 4.17
CA GLN A 231 -10.87 5.78 3.69
C GLN A 231 -11.43 5.87 2.28
N LYS A 232 -11.70 7.08 1.80
CA LYS A 232 -12.29 7.33 0.49
C LYS A 232 -11.66 8.52 -0.21
N LEU A 233 -11.12 8.29 -1.39
CA LEU A 233 -10.48 9.34 -2.20
C LEU A 233 -11.52 10.18 -2.95
N GLY A 234 -11.36 11.51 -2.94
CA GLY A 234 -12.26 12.46 -3.58
C GLY A 234 -11.71 13.16 -4.83
N ASN A 235 -10.41 13.08 -5.13
CA ASN A 235 -9.79 13.77 -6.26
C ASN A 235 -10.37 13.34 -7.61
N SER A 236 -10.96 14.25 -8.37
CA SER A 236 -11.52 13.97 -9.70
C SER A 236 -10.47 13.58 -10.74
N GLU A 237 -9.26 14.12 -10.65
CA GLU A 237 -8.14 13.78 -11.53
C GLU A 237 -7.72 12.32 -11.42
N ALA A 238 -7.87 11.70 -10.25
CA ALA A 238 -7.58 10.28 -10.05
C ALA A 238 -8.53 9.39 -10.86
N ARG A 239 -9.79 9.75 -10.95
CA ARG A 239 -10.77 9.01 -11.77
C ARG A 239 -10.36 8.99 -13.23
N GLY A 240 -10.04 10.16 -13.79
CA GLY A 240 -9.63 10.31 -15.18
C GLY A 240 -8.29 9.61 -15.47
N ALA A 241 -7.33 9.69 -14.55
CA ALA A 241 -6.03 9.07 -14.71
C ALA A 241 -6.12 7.53 -14.74
N VAL A 242 -6.85 6.93 -13.81
CA VAL A 242 -7.03 5.47 -13.78
C VAL A 242 -7.80 4.98 -15.00
N ASP A 243 -8.90 5.64 -15.36
CA ASP A 243 -9.67 5.31 -16.58
C ASP A 243 -8.77 5.36 -17.83
N PHE A 244 -8.00 6.41 -17.99
CA PHE A 244 -7.09 6.59 -19.12
C PHE A 244 -6.03 5.48 -19.21
N VAL A 245 -5.32 5.21 -18.11
CA VAL A 245 -4.24 4.21 -18.08
C VAL A 245 -4.78 2.82 -18.36
N VAL A 246 -5.87 2.43 -17.70
CA VAL A 246 -6.45 1.09 -17.84
C VAL A 246 -7.06 0.91 -19.24
N SER A 247 -7.85 1.86 -19.73
CA SER A 247 -8.52 1.77 -21.03
C SER A 247 -7.52 1.65 -22.19
N ARG A 248 -6.34 2.28 -22.07
CA ARG A 248 -5.32 2.22 -23.15
C ARG A 248 -4.49 0.94 -23.15
N GLN A 249 -4.37 0.25 -22.04
CA GLN A 249 -3.48 -0.90 -21.91
C GLN A 249 -4.22 -2.22 -21.80
N LEU A 250 -5.54 -2.18 -21.58
CA LEU A 250 -6.34 -3.39 -21.46
C LEU A 250 -6.79 -3.95 -22.84
N GLU A 251 -6.73 -3.16 -23.90
CA GLU A 251 -6.98 -3.62 -25.28
C GLU A 251 -5.92 -4.64 -25.76
#